data_5918b4d0828e226627ddedc1498b805b
#
_entry.id   5918b4d0828e226627ddedc1498b805b
#
_cell.length_a   1.000
_cell.length_b   1.000
_cell.length_c   1.000
_cell.angle_alpha   90.00
_cell.angle_beta   90.00
_cell.angle_gamma   90.00
#
_symmetry.space_group_name_H-M   'P 1'
#
loop_
_entity.id
_entity.type
_entity.pdbx_description
1 polymer ?
#
loop_
_entity_poly.entity_id
_entity_poly.type
_entity_poly.pdbx_seq_one_letter_code
_entity_poly.pdbx_strand_id
1 'polypeptide(L)'
;MGLIKAALGSVNSVLADQWREYFYCDSLSSDVLVAKGRKRTSDRSSNTKGSDNVISNGSVIVVNEGQCMMIVEQGAIVEFAAEPGEFTWNSSTEPSIFYGGLGKGIKGSWETFKRRFTFGADTGKDQRVYYFNLKEIVSNKYGTTNPVPFRVVDKNIGLDVDIAIRCNGEYSYKITDPMLFYKNVCGNVADTYNRSLLDSQLKSEFLTALQPAFAAISAQGIRYSELPGCTTKLSEAMNIALSAKWSELRGISVVSVSVNSATASAEDEKMIKDLQRSAVYRDASMAGAAMIDAQSQAMKDAAKNDAGAFTGFMGMNMAMGQGKGVDVNSLFQMGQQRREEQAEAPAAPVAPANSWTCACGAVNTGKFCTECGASKPVDGWTCACGSVNKGKFCPECGAKKPADAPLYRCDKCGWEPENPKNPPKFCPECGDRFDDNDIQ
;
A
#
# COMPACT_ATOMS: atom_id res chain seq x y z
N MET A 1 39.31 48.68 -30.12
CA MET A 1 39.79 47.38 -29.61
C MET A 1 38.72 46.50 -28.95
N GLY A 2 37.54 47.01 -28.63
CA GLY A 2 36.44 46.26 -28.01
C GLY A 2 35.73 45.26 -28.94
N LEU A 3 35.46 45.65 -30.18
CA LEU A 3 34.71 44.81 -31.14
C LEU A 3 35.51 43.55 -31.57
N ILE A 4 36.81 43.65 -31.75
CA ILE A 4 37.65 42.51 -32.10
C ILE A 4 37.78 41.54 -30.92
N LYS A 5 37.82 42.03 -29.66
CA LYS A 5 37.80 41.18 -28.45
C LYS A 5 36.41 40.53 -28.25
N ALA A 6 35.34 41.22 -28.55
CA ALA A 6 33.98 40.68 -28.49
C ALA A 6 33.76 39.61 -29.59
N ALA A 7 34.24 39.87 -30.83
CA ALA A 7 34.15 38.91 -31.92
C ALA A 7 34.99 37.65 -31.66
N LEU A 8 36.23 37.80 -31.21
CA LEU A 8 37.09 36.67 -30.81
C LEU A 8 36.54 35.92 -29.57
N GLY A 9 35.94 36.64 -28.64
CA GLY A 9 35.28 36.05 -27.49
C GLY A 9 34.07 35.20 -27.88
N SER A 10 33.23 35.69 -28.79
CA SER A 10 32.04 34.98 -29.28
C SER A 10 32.39 33.75 -30.14
N VAL A 11 33.40 33.88 -31.02
CA VAL A 11 33.90 32.74 -31.82
C VAL A 11 34.50 31.65 -30.92
N ASN A 12 35.28 32.02 -29.89
CA ASN A 12 35.84 31.07 -28.96
C ASN A 12 34.77 30.39 -28.10
N SER A 13 33.69 31.08 -27.71
CA SER A 13 32.58 30.44 -26.97
C SER A 13 31.79 29.49 -27.86
N VAL A 14 31.48 29.88 -29.10
CA VAL A 14 30.79 29.02 -30.06
C VAL A 14 31.59 27.78 -30.40
N LEU A 15 32.92 27.90 -30.59
CA LEU A 15 33.80 26.75 -30.80
C LEU A 15 33.90 25.88 -29.56
N ALA A 16 33.90 26.45 -28.37
CA ALA A 16 33.93 25.71 -27.11
C ALA A 16 32.64 24.89 -26.89
N ASP A 17 31.49 25.40 -27.29
CA ASP A 17 30.20 24.74 -27.19
C ASP A 17 29.99 23.62 -28.22
N GLN A 18 30.90 23.47 -29.21
CA GLN A 18 30.88 22.38 -30.20
C GLN A 18 31.72 21.15 -29.80
N TRP A 19 32.45 21.21 -28.71
CA TRP A 19 33.26 20.08 -28.25
C TRP A 19 32.38 19.03 -27.58
N ARG A 20 32.64 17.74 -27.90
CA ARG A 20 31.98 16.62 -27.20
C ARG A 20 32.40 16.66 -25.74
N GLU A 21 31.42 16.63 -24.89
CA GLU A 21 31.56 16.75 -23.46
C GLU A 21 31.11 15.45 -22.76
N TYR A 22 31.50 15.31 -21.52
CA TYR A 22 31.12 14.16 -20.69
C TYR A 22 30.41 14.70 -19.45
N PHE A 23 29.08 14.40 -19.36
CA PHE A 23 28.27 14.78 -18.23
C PHE A 23 28.13 13.62 -17.27
N TYR A 24 28.25 13.89 -16.00
CA TYR A 24 28.10 12.91 -14.95
C TYR A 24 27.54 13.54 -13.68
N CYS A 25 27.08 12.68 -12.77
CA CYS A 25 26.76 13.01 -11.40
C CYS A 25 27.37 11.94 -10.51
N ASP A 26 28.03 12.35 -9.45
CA ASP A 26 28.49 11.43 -8.42
C ASP A 26 27.31 10.77 -7.72
N SER A 27 27.58 9.74 -6.91
CA SER A 27 26.52 9.08 -6.14
C SER A 27 25.81 10.09 -5.26
N LEU A 28 24.50 10.24 -5.47
CA LEU A 28 23.66 11.12 -4.67
C LEU A 28 23.52 10.55 -3.25
N SER A 29 23.76 11.39 -2.25
CA SER A 29 23.48 11.05 -0.85
C SER A 29 21.96 11.01 -0.60
N SER A 30 21.53 10.47 0.54
CA SER A 30 20.13 10.49 0.97
C SER A 30 19.56 11.89 1.19
N ASP A 31 20.43 12.91 1.31
CA ASP A 31 19.99 14.29 1.52
C ASP A 31 19.71 15.04 0.22
N VAL A 32 20.18 14.52 -0.91
CA VAL A 32 20.02 15.14 -2.23
C VAL A 32 19.03 14.33 -3.05
N LEU A 33 17.93 14.96 -3.44
CA LEU A 33 16.88 14.33 -4.25
C LEU A 33 17.13 14.56 -5.74
N VAL A 34 17.63 15.74 -6.12
CA VAL A 34 17.95 16.08 -7.51
C VAL A 34 19.25 16.86 -7.53
N ALA A 35 20.10 16.59 -8.52
CA ALA A 35 21.29 17.37 -8.79
C ALA A 35 21.41 17.71 -10.27
N LYS A 36 21.94 18.88 -10.58
CA LYS A 36 22.32 19.25 -11.93
C LYS A 36 23.59 18.50 -12.32
N GLY A 37 23.62 17.94 -13.51
CA GLY A 37 24.78 17.26 -14.07
C GLY A 37 25.94 18.23 -14.29
N ARG A 38 27.14 17.73 -14.04
CA ARG A 38 28.36 18.48 -14.20
C ARG A 38 29.16 17.96 -15.37
N LYS A 39 29.81 18.86 -16.09
CA LYS A 39 30.78 18.50 -17.11
C LYS A 39 32.06 17.99 -16.46
N ARG A 40 32.60 16.92 -16.99
CA ARG A 40 33.91 16.41 -16.55
C ARG A 40 35.01 17.31 -17.13
N THR A 41 35.56 18.20 -16.31
CA THR A 41 36.70 19.02 -16.64
C THR A 41 37.95 18.43 -15.97
N SER A 42 39.04 18.31 -16.71
CA SER A 42 40.36 17.94 -16.18
C SER A 42 41.36 19.03 -16.54
N ASP A 43 42.51 19.07 -15.87
CA ASP A 43 43.60 20.00 -16.18
C ASP A 43 44.09 19.90 -17.63
N ARG A 44 43.72 18.83 -18.34
CA ARG A 44 43.99 18.60 -19.76
C ARG A 44 42.84 19.00 -20.68
N SER A 45 41.68 19.42 -20.13
CA SER A 45 40.55 19.85 -20.93
C SER A 45 40.83 21.21 -21.54
N SER A 46 40.83 21.26 -22.86
CA SER A 46 40.98 22.54 -23.60
C SER A 46 39.70 23.38 -23.55
N ASN A 47 38.59 22.81 -23.18
CA ASN A 47 37.28 23.48 -23.10
C ASN A 47 36.87 23.77 -21.64
N THR A 48 37.46 24.81 -21.05
CA THR A 48 37.11 25.33 -19.72
C THR A 48 36.14 26.51 -19.77
N LYS A 49 35.70 26.93 -20.96
CA LYS A 49 34.87 28.13 -21.20
C LYS A 49 33.49 27.85 -21.75
N GLY A 50 33.16 26.58 -22.01
CA GLY A 50 31.84 26.18 -22.49
C GLY A 50 30.75 26.41 -21.42
N SER A 51 29.58 26.84 -21.85
CA SER A 51 28.44 27.01 -20.95
C SER A 51 27.97 25.66 -20.38
N ASP A 52 27.71 25.59 -19.07
CA ASP A 52 27.17 24.40 -18.44
C ASP A 52 25.72 24.09 -18.88
N ASN A 53 25.10 25.01 -19.58
CA ASN A 53 23.74 24.91 -20.07
C ASN A 53 23.66 24.65 -21.59
N VAL A 54 24.70 24.14 -22.18
CA VAL A 54 24.76 23.73 -23.60
C VAL A 54 25.32 22.32 -23.66
N ILE A 55 24.60 21.42 -24.31
CA ILE A 55 25.01 20.02 -24.53
C ILE A 55 25.38 19.87 -26.00
N SER A 56 26.67 19.73 -26.32
CA SER A 56 27.09 19.55 -27.69
C SER A 56 26.66 18.23 -28.28
N ASN A 57 26.36 18.19 -29.55
CA ASN A 57 26.00 16.97 -30.26
C ASN A 57 27.11 15.93 -30.16
N GLY A 58 26.77 14.69 -29.82
CA GLY A 58 27.68 13.59 -29.57
C GLY A 58 28.33 13.61 -28.17
N SER A 59 27.90 14.49 -27.26
CA SER A 59 28.33 14.46 -25.86
C SER A 59 27.82 13.19 -25.17
N VAL A 60 28.57 12.67 -24.22
CA VAL A 60 28.27 11.48 -23.45
C VAL A 60 27.66 11.87 -22.11
N ILE A 61 26.58 11.22 -21.75
CA ILE A 61 25.91 11.41 -20.48
C ILE A 61 25.89 10.07 -19.75
N VAL A 62 26.43 10.03 -18.55
CA VAL A 62 26.52 8.78 -17.76
C VAL A 62 25.47 8.78 -16.68
N VAL A 63 24.76 7.65 -16.57
CA VAL A 63 23.80 7.37 -15.53
C VAL A 63 24.33 6.25 -14.65
N ASN A 64 24.47 6.53 -13.36
CA ASN A 64 24.92 5.55 -12.38
C ASN A 64 23.73 4.77 -11.80
N GLU A 65 24.02 3.60 -11.18
CA GLU A 65 23.03 2.84 -10.42
C GLU A 65 22.33 3.69 -9.36
N GLY A 66 21.02 3.52 -9.24
CA GLY A 66 20.20 4.26 -8.28
C GLY A 66 19.93 5.71 -8.66
N GLN A 67 20.18 6.08 -9.92
CA GLN A 67 19.89 7.39 -10.49
C GLN A 67 19.11 7.25 -11.80
N CYS A 68 18.44 8.33 -12.20
CA CYS A 68 18.02 8.52 -13.58
C CYS A 68 18.44 9.91 -14.04
N MET A 69 18.63 10.07 -15.34
CA MET A 69 18.92 11.36 -15.94
C MET A 69 17.70 11.91 -16.69
N MET A 70 17.61 13.22 -16.73
CA MET A 70 16.60 13.96 -17.48
C MET A 70 17.28 15.15 -18.16
N ILE A 71 17.08 15.31 -19.46
CA ILE A 71 17.54 16.48 -20.20
C ILE A 71 16.35 17.41 -20.38
N VAL A 72 16.55 18.64 -19.96
CA VAL A 72 15.57 19.72 -20.09
C VAL A 72 16.12 20.76 -21.05
N GLU A 73 15.37 21.02 -22.13
CA GLU A 73 15.69 22.06 -23.12
C GLU A 73 14.63 23.14 -23.06
N GLN A 74 15.03 24.37 -22.79
CA GLN A 74 14.13 25.54 -22.68
C GLN A 74 12.92 25.28 -21.76
N GLY A 75 13.13 24.56 -20.65
CA GLY A 75 12.07 24.22 -19.70
C GLY A 75 11.24 22.99 -20.06
N ALA A 76 11.45 22.38 -21.23
CA ALA A 76 10.77 21.15 -21.65
C ALA A 76 11.68 19.92 -21.46
N ILE A 77 11.12 18.82 -20.98
CA ILE A 77 11.83 17.54 -20.90
C ILE A 77 11.93 16.98 -22.32
N VAL A 78 13.15 16.77 -22.81
CA VAL A 78 13.42 16.25 -24.15
C VAL A 78 13.99 14.82 -24.14
N GLU A 79 14.65 14.42 -23.07
CA GLU A 79 15.24 13.09 -22.94
C GLU A 79 15.12 12.58 -21.51
N PHE A 80 14.97 11.27 -21.36
CA PHE A 80 14.91 10.61 -20.05
C PHE A 80 15.52 9.21 -20.13
N ALA A 81 16.44 8.88 -19.22
CA ALA A 81 17.00 7.55 -19.07
C ALA A 81 17.07 7.16 -17.59
N ALA A 82 16.54 6.00 -17.27
CA ALA A 82 16.56 5.41 -15.93
C ALA A 82 17.44 4.15 -15.85
N GLU A 83 17.97 3.68 -16.97
CA GLU A 83 18.91 2.58 -17.01
C GLU A 83 20.33 3.10 -16.78
N PRO A 84 21.14 2.44 -15.93
CA PRO A 84 22.55 2.74 -15.79
C PRO A 84 23.29 2.51 -17.11
N GLY A 85 24.18 3.42 -17.46
CA GLY A 85 24.95 3.31 -18.69
C GLY A 85 25.44 4.64 -19.23
N GLU A 86 26.07 4.57 -20.41
CA GLU A 86 26.54 5.72 -21.16
C GLU A 86 25.59 6.01 -22.33
N PHE A 87 25.08 7.22 -22.40
CA PHE A 87 24.15 7.68 -23.43
C PHE A 87 24.82 8.77 -24.25
N THR A 88 24.73 8.67 -25.57
CA THR A 88 25.25 9.71 -26.47
C THR A 88 24.14 10.65 -26.86
N TRP A 89 24.30 11.93 -26.54
CA TRP A 89 23.35 12.98 -26.92
C TRP A 89 23.40 13.23 -28.45
N ASN A 90 22.24 13.14 -29.09
CA ASN A 90 22.09 13.46 -30.50
C ASN A 90 20.96 14.49 -30.69
N SER A 91 21.35 15.72 -30.97
CA SER A 91 20.41 16.84 -31.13
C SER A 91 19.54 16.74 -32.39
N SER A 92 19.84 15.84 -33.33
CA SER A 92 19.12 15.68 -34.60
C SER A 92 18.09 14.55 -34.57
N THR A 93 18.02 13.75 -33.51
CA THR A 93 17.05 12.65 -33.37
C THR A 93 15.81 13.11 -32.64
N GLU A 94 14.68 12.45 -32.94
CA GLU A 94 13.46 12.59 -32.11
C GLU A 94 13.77 12.19 -30.64
N PRO A 95 13.09 12.83 -29.66
CA PRO A 95 13.28 12.49 -28.25
C PRO A 95 13.14 11.00 -28.02
N SER A 96 14.14 10.37 -27.45
CA SER A 96 14.14 8.96 -27.11
C SER A 96 14.00 8.76 -25.61
N ILE A 97 13.34 7.69 -25.21
CA ILE A 97 13.07 7.38 -23.82
C ILE A 97 13.46 5.95 -23.55
N PHE A 98 14.47 5.80 -22.72
CA PHE A 98 14.95 4.50 -22.27
C PHE A 98 14.29 4.15 -20.92
N TYR A 99 13.31 3.23 -20.96
CA TYR A 99 12.65 2.69 -19.79
C TYR A 99 13.32 1.42 -19.34
N GLY A 100 14.20 1.51 -18.38
CA GLY A 100 14.63 0.35 -17.62
C GLY A 100 14.04 0.37 -16.22
N GLY A 101 13.19 -0.59 -15.90
CA GLY A 101 12.81 -0.90 -14.52
C GLY A 101 11.84 0.03 -13.78
N LEU A 102 11.51 1.20 -14.30
CA LEU A 102 10.48 2.07 -13.73
C LEU A 102 9.10 1.72 -14.31
N GLY A 103 8.18 1.30 -13.45
CA GLY A 103 6.91 0.68 -13.79
C GLY A 103 5.95 1.46 -14.69
N LYS A 104 4.79 0.87 -14.95
CA LYS A 104 3.75 1.30 -15.90
C LYS A 104 3.28 2.76 -15.77
N GLY A 105 3.47 3.42 -14.62
CA GLY A 105 3.03 4.80 -14.36
C GLY A 105 3.71 5.86 -15.23
N ILE A 106 4.99 5.67 -15.59
CA ILE A 106 5.75 6.64 -16.37
C ILE A 106 5.31 6.71 -17.83
N LYS A 107 4.84 5.57 -18.39
CA LYS A 107 4.36 5.52 -19.79
C LYS A 107 3.17 6.46 -20.05
N GLY A 108 2.22 6.53 -19.16
CA GLY A 108 1.04 7.36 -19.30
C GLY A 108 1.34 8.87 -19.27
N SER A 109 2.25 9.30 -18.40
CA SER A 109 2.67 10.70 -18.29
C SER A 109 3.40 11.18 -19.55
N TRP A 110 4.17 10.29 -20.18
CA TRP A 110 4.95 10.63 -21.38
C TRP A 110 4.13 10.74 -22.68
N GLU A 111 3.16 9.87 -22.90
CA GLU A 111 2.30 9.95 -24.09
C GLU A 111 1.51 11.27 -24.11
N THR A 112 1.11 11.76 -22.93
CA THR A 112 0.48 13.06 -22.77
C THR A 112 1.45 14.22 -23.07
N PHE A 113 2.73 14.01 -22.78
CA PHE A 113 3.79 15.00 -22.98
C PHE A 113 4.19 15.14 -24.46
N LYS A 114 4.35 14.03 -25.17
CA LYS A 114 4.77 13.95 -26.59
C LYS A 114 3.85 14.73 -27.53
N ARG A 115 2.58 14.89 -27.21
CA ARG A 115 1.58 15.60 -28.03
C ARG A 115 1.71 17.13 -28.00
N ARG A 116 2.57 17.72 -27.18
CA ARG A 116 2.62 19.17 -26.96
C ARG A 116 3.84 19.89 -27.51
N PHE A 117 4.87 19.20 -28.02
CA PHE A 117 6.13 19.85 -28.35
C PHE A 117 6.60 19.57 -29.78
N THR A 118 6.15 20.41 -30.67
CA THR A 118 6.78 20.68 -31.97
C THR A 118 6.86 22.18 -32.14
N PHE A 119 7.98 22.79 -31.70
CA PHE A 119 8.43 24.15 -32.06
C PHE A 119 9.90 24.26 -31.65
N GLY A 120 10.78 24.56 -32.47
CA GLY A 120 11.21 25.49 -33.44
C GLY A 120 12.60 26.01 -33.15
N ALA A 121 13.52 25.90 -34.13
CA ALA A 121 14.66 26.74 -34.47
C ALA A 121 15.70 27.13 -33.42
N ASP A 122 16.79 26.64 -33.64
CA ASP A 122 18.23 26.93 -33.64
C ASP A 122 18.66 28.33 -33.23
N THR A 123 18.88 28.53 -31.93
CA THR A 123 19.82 29.55 -31.35
C THR A 123 20.03 29.20 -29.89
N GLY A 124 21.28 28.94 -29.48
CA GLY A 124 21.75 28.85 -28.09
C GLY A 124 20.75 28.33 -27.05
N LYS A 125 20.24 27.10 -27.25
CA LYS A 125 19.19 26.54 -26.42
C LYS A 125 19.74 26.28 -25.03
N ASP A 126 19.04 26.72 -23.98
CA ASP A 126 19.34 26.36 -22.60
C ASP A 126 18.99 24.88 -22.38
N GLN A 127 20.03 24.05 -22.30
CA GLN A 127 19.95 22.61 -22.12
C GLN A 127 20.59 22.22 -20.78
N ARG A 128 19.87 21.49 -19.96
CA ARG A 128 20.34 21.08 -18.63
C ARG A 128 20.14 19.59 -18.42
N VAL A 129 21.14 18.94 -17.86
CA VAL A 129 21.03 17.55 -17.40
C VAL A 129 20.72 17.55 -15.91
N TYR A 130 19.67 16.87 -15.52
CA TYR A 130 19.32 16.64 -14.12
C TYR A 130 19.40 15.15 -13.79
N TYR A 131 19.90 14.85 -12.60
CA TYR A 131 19.96 13.51 -12.04
C TYR A 131 19.06 13.41 -10.83
N PHE A 132 18.17 12.42 -10.81
CA PHE A 132 17.24 12.17 -9.72
C PHE A 132 17.72 10.97 -8.92
N ASN A 133 17.60 11.07 -7.62
CA ASN A 133 17.90 9.98 -6.69
C ASN A 133 16.74 9.00 -6.65
N LEU A 134 16.94 7.79 -7.18
CA LEU A 134 15.94 6.71 -7.18
C LEU A 134 16.10 5.77 -5.98
N LYS A 135 17.14 6.00 -5.16
CA LYS A 135 17.38 5.19 -3.96
C LYS A 135 16.31 5.48 -2.91
N GLU A 136 16.16 4.56 -2.00
CA GLU A 136 15.32 4.73 -0.84
C GLU A 136 15.87 5.81 0.09
N ILE A 137 15.03 6.78 0.43
CA ILE A 137 15.34 7.85 1.38
C ILE A 137 14.87 7.40 2.76
N VAL A 138 15.82 6.93 3.54
CA VAL A 138 15.60 6.33 4.86
C VAL A 138 15.66 7.34 6.02
N SER A 139 15.34 6.86 7.24
CA SER A 139 15.51 7.60 8.51
C SER A 139 14.65 8.86 8.63
N ASN A 140 13.44 8.85 8.06
CA ASN A 140 12.47 9.92 8.27
C ASN A 140 11.67 9.64 9.55
N LYS A 141 12.09 10.27 10.65
CA LYS A 141 11.47 10.09 11.98
C LYS A 141 10.14 10.80 12.08
N TYR A 142 9.14 10.10 12.61
CA TYR A 142 7.86 10.68 12.93
C TYR A 142 7.44 10.36 14.37
N GLY A 143 6.55 11.16 14.91
CA GLY A 143 5.92 10.96 16.21
C GLY A 143 4.66 11.81 16.29
N THR A 144 3.61 11.24 16.85
CA THR A 144 2.33 11.92 17.01
C THR A 144 2.39 12.78 18.28
N THR A 145 2.37 14.10 18.12
CA THR A 145 2.30 15.03 19.24
C THR A 145 0.94 14.91 19.92
N ASN A 146 -0.13 14.88 19.14
CA ASN A 146 -1.49 14.61 19.60
C ASN A 146 -1.83 13.14 19.36
N PRO A 147 -2.57 12.50 20.27
CA PRO A 147 -3.04 11.14 20.07
C PRO A 147 -3.90 11.03 18.81
N VAL A 148 -3.76 9.91 18.10
CA VAL A 148 -4.53 9.59 16.92
C VAL A 148 -5.63 8.60 17.29
N PRO A 149 -6.89 8.80 16.85
CA PRO A 149 -7.96 7.84 17.09
C PRO A 149 -7.64 6.48 16.49
N PHE A 150 -7.88 5.43 17.26
CA PHE A 150 -7.73 4.04 16.83
C PHE A 150 -8.89 3.22 17.36
N ARG A 151 -9.64 2.59 16.45
CA ARG A 151 -10.76 1.73 16.82
C ARG A 151 -10.26 0.34 17.18
N VAL A 152 -10.55 -0.13 18.38
CA VAL A 152 -10.22 -1.48 18.82
C VAL A 152 -11.45 -2.36 18.65
N VAL A 153 -11.37 -3.35 17.76
CA VAL A 153 -12.43 -4.32 17.51
C VAL A 153 -11.95 -5.71 17.91
N ASP A 154 -12.64 -6.35 18.83
CA ASP A 154 -12.42 -7.76 19.16
C ASP A 154 -13.75 -8.51 19.09
N LYS A 155 -13.97 -9.21 17.98
CA LYS A 155 -15.21 -9.94 17.70
C LYS A 155 -15.47 -11.07 18.68
N ASN A 156 -14.42 -11.65 19.28
CA ASN A 156 -14.53 -12.79 20.19
C ASN A 156 -15.21 -12.38 21.51
N ILE A 157 -14.98 -11.15 21.95
CA ILE A 157 -15.52 -10.61 23.20
C ILE A 157 -16.58 -9.54 22.96
N GLY A 158 -16.90 -9.24 21.70
CA GLY A 158 -17.85 -8.18 21.32
C GLY A 158 -17.38 -6.79 21.75
N LEU A 159 -16.05 -6.55 21.72
CA LEU A 159 -15.46 -5.25 22.04
C LEU A 159 -15.40 -4.41 20.76
N ASP A 160 -15.90 -3.18 20.87
CA ASP A 160 -15.81 -2.17 19.81
C ASP A 160 -15.74 -0.80 20.49
N VAL A 161 -14.53 -0.28 20.61
CA VAL A 161 -14.26 0.99 21.32
C VAL A 161 -13.21 1.81 20.57
N ASP A 162 -13.38 3.11 20.57
CA ASP A 162 -12.38 4.05 20.09
C ASP A 162 -11.46 4.47 21.23
N ILE A 163 -10.17 4.40 20.98
CA ILE A 163 -9.12 4.84 21.88
C ILE A 163 -8.23 5.87 21.20
N ALA A 164 -7.44 6.58 21.97
CA ALA A 164 -6.48 7.52 21.47
C ALA A 164 -5.05 6.99 21.66
N ILE A 165 -4.33 6.74 20.57
CA ILE A 165 -2.96 6.22 20.62
C ILE A 165 -1.93 7.27 20.25
N ARG A 166 -0.78 7.23 20.93
CA ARG A 166 0.44 7.89 20.49
C ARG A 166 1.38 6.89 19.89
N CYS A 167 1.95 7.23 18.76
CA CYS A 167 2.95 6.37 18.13
C CYS A 167 4.14 7.18 17.63
N ASN A 168 5.28 6.50 17.53
CA ASN A 168 6.49 7.00 16.90
C ASN A 168 7.16 5.90 16.10
N GLY A 169 7.95 6.31 15.15
CA GLY A 169 8.67 5.39 14.27
C GLY A 169 9.43 6.12 13.19
N GLU A 170 9.75 5.40 12.15
CA GLU A 170 10.45 5.89 10.97
C GLU A 170 9.72 5.43 9.72
N TYR A 171 9.81 6.23 8.69
CA TYR A 171 9.35 5.84 7.36
C TYR A 171 10.43 6.10 6.32
N SER A 172 10.34 5.41 5.22
CA SER A 172 11.17 5.65 4.06
C SER A 172 10.30 5.90 2.83
N TYR A 173 10.83 6.65 1.90
CA TYR A 173 10.17 6.93 0.63
C TYR A 173 11.17 6.91 -0.51
N LYS A 174 10.69 6.85 -1.74
CA LYS A 174 11.51 6.99 -2.95
C LYS A 174 10.79 7.78 -4.03
N ILE A 175 11.54 8.34 -4.95
CA ILE A 175 11.01 8.92 -6.18
C ILE A 175 10.66 7.77 -7.13
N THR A 176 9.38 7.66 -7.49
CA THR A 176 8.85 6.64 -8.40
C THR A 176 8.53 7.19 -9.78
N ASP A 177 8.21 8.47 -9.88
CA ASP A 177 8.03 9.19 -11.13
C ASP A 177 8.84 10.50 -11.12
N PRO A 178 10.07 10.49 -11.64
CA PRO A 178 10.92 11.67 -11.71
C PRO A 178 10.35 12.81 -12.56
N MET A 179 9.49 12.51 -13.54
CA MET A 179 8.89 13.53 -14.39
C MET A 179 7.84 14.33 -13.64
N LEU A 180 6.98 13.65 -12.85
CA LEU A 180 6.04 14.32 -11.95
C LEU A 180 6.79 15.12 -10.88
N PHE A 181 7.87 14.55 -10.35
CA PHE A 181 8.70 15.21 -9.35
C PHE A 181 9.34 16.49 -9.91
N TYR A 182 9.90 16.44 -11.12
CA TYR A 182 10.44 17.63 -11.79
C TYR A 182 9.35 18.68 -11.99
N LYS A 183 8.23 18.30 -12.57
CA LYS A 183 7.15 19.22 -12.96
C LYS A 183 6.50 19.90 -11.75
N ASN A 184 6.26 19.17 -10.68
CA ASN A 184 5.42 19.62 -9.58
C ASN A 184 6.18 19.96 -8.30
N VAL A 185 7.48 19.60 -8.20
CA VAL A 185 8.26 19.79 -6.97
C VAL A 185 9.51 20.64 -7.19
N CYS A 186 10.46 20.15 -7.98
CA CYS A 186 11.78 20.81 -8.03
C CYS A 186 11.93 21.81 -9.18
N GLY A 187 11.30 21.59 -10.34
CA GLY A 187 11.48 22.42 -11.51
C GLY A 187 12.96 22.56 -11.92
N ASN A 188 13.33 23.72 -12.42
CA ASN A 188 14.74 24.02 -12.76
C ASN A 188 15.57 24.28 -11.51
N VAL A 189 16.37 23.30 -11.11
CA VAL A 189 17.30 23.39 -10.00
C VAL A 189 18.59 24.07 -10.45
N ALA A 190 19.13 24.96 -9.63
CA ALA A 190 20.38 25.64 -9.94
C ALA A 190 21.60 24.71 -9.81
N ASP A 191 21.68 23.96 -8.71
CA ASP A 191 22.75 22.99 -8.42
C ASP A 191 22.17 21.71 -7.83
N THR A 192 21.56 21.77 -6.63
CA THR A 192 20.96 20.60 -5.95
C THR A 192 19.60 20.94 -5.36
N TYR A 193 18.71 19.95 -5.30
CA TYR A 193 17.46 19.99 -4.55
C TYR A 193 17.54 19.03 -3.37
N ASN A 194 17.62 19.60 -2.18
CA ASN A 194 17.80 18.84 -0.95
C ASN A 194 16.43 18.43 -0.37
N ARG A 195 16.39 17.24 0.25
CA ARG A 195 15.18 16.73 0.92
C ARG A 195 14.65 17.69 1.99
N SER A 196 15.53 18.45 2.65
CA SER A 196 15.15 19.41 3.71
C SER A 196 14.11 20.44 3.27
N LEU A 197 14.03 20.72 1.96
CA LEU A 197 13.01 21.63 1.38
C LEU A 197 11.62 21.01 1.37
N LEU A 198 11.51 19.69 1.47
CA LEU A 198 10.26 18.94 1.35
C LEU A 198 9.90 18.19 2.64
N ASP A 199 10.86 17.85 3.48
CA ASP A 199 10.69 16.99 4.66
C ASP A 199 9.58 17.43 5.61
N SER A 200 9.47 18.74 5.89
CA SER A 200 8.44 19.26 6.78
C SER A 200 7.02 19.03 6.24
N GLN A 201 6.85 19.23 4.93
CA GLN A 201 5.58 19.02 4.24
C GLN A 201 5.23 17.52 4.20
N LEU A 202 6.19 16.68 3.81
CA LEU A 202 6.00 15.23 3.77
C LEU A 202 5.65 14.68 5.16
N LYS A 203 6.35 15.12 6.20
CA LYS A 203 6.07 14.71 7.58
C LYS A 203 4.65 15.11 8.02
N SER A 204 4.20 16.33 7.72
CA SER A 204 2.85 16.78 8.05
C SER A 204 1.78 15.95 7.35
N GLU A 205 1.95 15.70 6.05
CA GLU A 205 1.02 14.88 5.26
C GLU A 205 1.03 13.41 5.72
N PHE A 206 2.22 12.87 6.05
CA PHE A 206 2.37 11.53 6.60
C PHE A 206 1.60 11.37 7.91
N LEU A 207 1.75 12.31 8.85
CA LEU A 207 1.02 12.30 10.12
C LEU A 207 -0.50 12.39 9.92
N THR A 208 -0.95 13.18 8.93
CA THR A 208 -2.38 13.27 8.60
C THR A 208 -2.91 11.96 8.03
N ALA A 209 -2.11 11.26 7.22
CA ALA A 209 -2.48 10.00 6.60
C ALA A 209 -2.48 8.80 7.57
N LEU A 210 -1.85 8.93 8.75
CA LEU A 210 -1.86 7.87 9.77
C LEU A 210 -3.29 7.53 10.23
N GLN A 211 -4.17 8.52 10.36
CA GLN A 211 -5.53 8.28 10.84
C GLN A 211 -6.32 7.36 9.89
N PRO A 212 -6.47 7.66 8.59
CA PRO A 212 -7.15 6.73 7.67
C PRO A 212 -6.42 5.40 7.51
N ALA A 213 -5.09 5.38 7.58
CA ALA A 213 -4.32 4.14 7.54
C ALA A 213 -4.59 3.25 8.76
N PHE A 214 -4.63 3.83 9.96
CA PHE A 214 -4.99 3.10 11.17
C PHE A 214 -6.44 2.61 11.15
N ALA A 215 -7.37 3.40 10.62
CA ALA A 215 -8.74 2.98 10.44
C ALA A 215 -8.84 1.75 9.52
N ALA A 216 -8.09 1.73 8.41
CA ALA A 216 -8.05 0.60 7.50
C ALA A 216 -7.46 -0.67 8.13
N ILE A 217 -6.44 -0.53 8.99
CA ILE A 217 -5.82 -1.65 9.71
C ILE A 217 -6.74 -2.16 10.81
N SER A 218 -7.34 -1.26 11.59
CA SER A 218 -8.29 -1.60 12.65
C SER A 218 -9.50 -2.35 12.10
N ALA A 219 -10.02 -1.97 10.93
CA ALA A 219 -11.11 -2.68 10.27
C ALA A 219 -10.80 -4.15 9.97
N GLN A 220 -9.51 -4.52 9.86
CA GLN A 220 -9.05 -5.90 9.72
C GLN A 220 -8.99 -6.66 11.06
N GLY A 221 -9.33 -6.02 12.18
CA GLY A 221 -9.28 -6.61 13.52
C GLY A 221 -7.90 -6.63 14.16
N ILE A 222 -6.93 -5.89 13.60
CA ILE A 222 -5.57 -5.79 14.15
C ILE A 222 -5.58 -4.81 15.31
N ARG A 223 -4.98 -5.22 16.43
CA ARG A 223 -4.91 -4.39 17.65
C ARG A 223 -3.75 -3.38 17.54
N TYR A 224 -3.87 -2.25 18.28
CA TYR A 224 -2.80 -1.24 18.31
C TYR A 224 -1.44 -1.78 18.80
N SER A 225 -1.46 -2.77 19.70
CA SER A 225 -0.26 -3.46 20.19
C SER A 225 0.44 -4.33 19.15
N GLU A 226 -0.25 -4.68 18.06
CA GLU A 226 0.28 -5.49 16.96
C GLU A 226 0.85 -4.62 15.82
N LEU A 227 0.64 -3.31 15.86
CA LEU A 227 1.12 -2.37 14.84
C LEU A 227 2.63 -2.50 14.53
N PRO A 228 3.52 -2.69 15.52
CA PRO A 228 4.95 -2.89 15.23
C PRO A 228 5.24 -4.11 14.35
N GLY A 229 4.37 -5.13 14.38
CA GLY A 229 4.48 -6.33 13.56
C GLY A 229 3.81 -6.22 12.19
N CYS A 230 3.02 -5.16 11.93
CA CYS A 230 2.20 -5.01 10.74
C CYS A 230 2.76 -4.00 9.72
N THR A 231 4.08 -3.88 9.62
CA THR A 231 4.77 -2.85 8.82
C THR A 231 4.37 -2.84 7.35
N THR A 232 4.24 -4.01 6.71
CA THR A 232 3.85 -4.11 5.30
C THR A 232 2.43 -3.58 5.06
N LYS A 233 1.46 -4.03 5.88
CA LYS A 233 0.07 -3.58 5.77
C LYS A 233 -0.08 -2.09 6.05
N LEU A 234 0.71 -1.57 6.99
CA LEU A 234 0.73 -0.14 7.29
C LEU A 234 1.30 0.66 6.12
N SER A 235 2.37 0.18 5.48
CA SER A 235 2.96 0.83 4.30
C SER A 235 1.98 0.87 3.12
N GLU A 236 1.24 -0.21 2.88
CA GLU A 236 0.19 -0.28 1.86
C GLU A 236 -0.95 0.70 2.16
N ALA A 237 -1.47 0.70 3.39
CA ALA A 237 -2.52 1.63 3.82
C ALA A 237 -2.08 3.09 3.71
N MET A 238 -0.83 3.40 4.06
CA MET A 238 -0.25 4.74 3.92
C MET A 238 -0.11 5.15 2.45
N ASN A 239 0.31 4.25 1.55
CA ASN A 239 0.39 4.55 0.12
C ASN A 239 -0.99 4.86 -0.47
N ILE A 240 -2.03 4.15 -0.05
CA ILE A 240 -3.41 4.43 -0.45
C ILE A 240 -3.83 5.81 0.06
N ALA A 241 -3.62 6.10 1.34
CA ALA A 241 -4.01 7.37 1.96
C ALA A 241 -3.26 8.58 1.40
N LEU A 242 -2.04 8.39 0.92
CA LEU A 242 -1.18 9.44 0.37
C LEU A 242 -1.20 9.51 -1.17
N SER A 243 -1.89 8.59 -1.86
CA SER A 243 -1.82 8.44 -3.33
C SER A 243 -1.99 9.74 -4.08
N ALA A 244 -3.05 10.49 -3.81
CA ALA A 244 -3.37 11.73 -4.50
C ALA A 244 -2.29 12.82 -4.39
N LYS A 245 -1.59 12.88 -3.24
CA LYS A 245 -0.58 13.91 -2.96
C LYS A 245 0.84 13.45 -3.29
N TRP A 246 1.15 12.18 -3.03
CA TRP A 246 2.51 11.67 -3.15
C TRP A 246 2.75 11.04 -4.51
N SER A 247 2.01 9.97 -4.87
CA SER A 247 2.28 9.27 -6.13
C SER A 247 1.72 10.01 -7.35
N GLU A 248 0.49 10.50 -7.30
CA GLU A 248 -0.17 11.13 -8.46
C GLU A 248 0.30 12.56 -8.70
N LEU A 249 0.57 13.34 -7.63
CA LEU A 249 1.00 14.72 -7.78
C LEU A 249 2.52 14.84 -7.84
N ARG A 250 3.27 14.17 -6.93
CA ARG A 250 4.71 14.38 -6.79
C ARG A 250 5.58 13.25 -7.31
N GLY A 251 5.01 12.11 -7.67
CA GLY A 251 5.75 10.95 -8.13
C GLY A 251 6.65 10.32 -7.06
N ILE A 252 6.22 10.34 -5.80
CA ILE A 252 6.90 9.70 -4.66
C ILE A 252 6.00 8.66 -4.02
N SER A 253 6.58 7.63 -3.42
CA SER A 253 5.83 6.60 -2.68
C SER A 253 6.54 6.20 -1.41
N VAL A 254 5.75 5.78 -0.43
CA VAL A 254 6.25 5.16 0.80
C VAL A 254 6.80 3.77 0.45
N VAL A 255 8.01 3.47 0.91
CA VAL A 255 8.62 2.13 0.76
C VAL A 255 8.38 1.31 2.01
N SER A 256 8.65 1.89 3.17
CA SER A 256 8.43 1.22 4.45
C SER A 256 7.94 2.17 5.52
N VAL A 257 7.18 1.64 6.47
CA VAL A 257 6.77 2.33 7.69
C VAL A 257 7.05 1.42 8.86
N SER A 258 7.88 1.86 9.79
CA SER A 258 8.08 1.20 11.07
C SER A 258 7.35 1.94 12.19
N VAL A 259 6.82 1.19 13.12
CA VAL A 259 6.24 1.70 14.37
C VAL A 259 7.11 1.17 15.51
N ASN A 260 7.88 2.05 16.13
CA ASN A 260 8.76 1.66 17.23
C ASN A 260 7.95 1.49 18.53
N SER A 261 6.94 2.33 18.71
CA SER A 261 6.04 2.29 19.86
C SER A 261 4.66 2.78 19.47
N ALA A 262 3.64 2.09 19.97
CA ALA A 262 2.25 2.52 19.94
C ALA A 262 1.67 2.34 21.33
N THR A 263 1.25 3.43 21.97
CA THR A 263 0.76 3.44 23.34
C THR A 263 -0.59 4.13 23.42
N ALA A 264 -1.53 3.52 24.12
CA ALA A 264 -2.78 4.15 24.49
C ALA A 264 -2.62 4.99 25.78
N SER A 265 -3.61 5.78 26.11
CA SER A 265 -3.64 6.46 27.42
C SER A 265 -3.77 5.43 28.54
N ALA A 266 -3.30 5.77 29.76
CA ALA A 266 -3.44 4.88 30.90
C ALA A 266 -4.92 4.57 31.23
N GLU A 267 -5.81 5.52 30.93
CA GLU A 267 -7.26 5.38 31.11
C GLU A 267 -7.84 4.39 30.08
N ASP A 268 -7.48 4.54 28.80
CA ASP A 268 -7.90 3.64 27.73
C ASP A 268 -7.37 2.22 27.93
N GLU A 269 -6.10 2.08 28.34
CA GLU A 269 -5.54 0.75 28.66
C GLU A 269 -6.27 0.08 29.81
N LYS A 270 -6.61 0.83 30.84
CA LYS A 270 -7.38 0.34 31.97
C LYS A 270 -8.78 -0.09 31.51
N MET A 271 -9.45 0.76 30.76
CA MET A 271 -10.78 0.47 30.19
C MET A 271 -10.77 -0.83 29.36
N ILE A 272 -9.79 -1.00 28.46
CA ILE A 272 -9.66 -2.21 27.65
C ILE A 272 -9.45 -3.44 28.54
N LYS A 273 -8.57 -3.36 29.54
CA LYS A 273 -8.31 -4.46 30.47
C LYS A 273 -9.54 -4.81 31.28
N ASP A 274 -10.30 -3.83 31.74
CA ASP A 274 -11.53 -4.03 32.51
C ASP A 274 -12.62 -4.67 31.63
N LEU A 275 -12.75 -4.23 30.37
CA LEU A 275 -13.67 -4.82 29.41
C LEU A 275 -13.29 -6.27 29.04
N GLN A 276 -11.99 -6.54 28.87
CA GLN A 276 -11.49 -7.90 28.63
C GLN A 276 -11.76 -8.81 29.84
N ARG A 277 -11.54 -8.33 31.07
CA ARG A 277 -11.90 -9.07 32.29
C ARG A 277 -13.41 -9.35 32.36
N SER A 278 -14.21 -8.33 32.10
CA SER A 278 -15.68 -8.46 32.10
C SER A 278 -16.17 -9.46 31.04
N ALA A 279 -15.49 -9.54 29.90
CA ALA A 279 -15.80 -10.52 28.87
C ALA A 279 -15.50 -11.96 29.30
N VAL A 280 -14.43 -12.17 30.07
CA VAL A 280 -14.10 -13.48 30.66
C VAL A 280 -15.20 -13.91 31.63
N TYR A 281 -15.77 -12.98 32.40
CA TYR A 281 -16.85 -13.27 33.34
C TYR A 281 -18.22 -13.52 32.68
N ARG A 282 -18.38 -13.35 31.37
CA ARG A 282 -19.58 -13.77 30.62
C ARG A 282 -19.70 -15.29 30.51
N ASP A 283 -18.59 -16.03 30.62
CA ASP A 283 -18.62 -17.48 30.80
C ASP A 283 -18.98 -17.79 32.26
N ALA A 284 -20.13 -18.44 32.46
CA ALA A 284 -20.67 -18.73 33.78
C ALA A 284 -19.71 -19.55 34.65
N SER A 285 -18.90 -20.43 34.07
CA SER A 285 -17.90 -21.24 34.77
C SER A 285 -16.71 -20.38 35.25
N MET A 286 -16.27 -19.44 34.44
CA MET A 286 -15.21 -18.50 34.80
C MET A 286 -15.67 -17.45 35.81
N ALA A 287 -16.92 -17.01 35.71
CA ALA A 287 -17.54 -16.12 36.70
C ALA A 287 -17.66 -16.80 38.07
N GLY A 288 -18.03 -18.07 38.10
CA GLY A 288 -18.06 -18.89 39.32
C GLY A 288 -16.69 -19.05 39.96
N ALA A 289 -15.65 -19.33 39.16
CA ALA A 289 -14.27 -19.45 39.63
C ALA A 289 -13.74 -18.12 40.20
N ALA A 290 -14.03 -17.01 39.53
CA ALA A 290 -13.65 -15.67 40.00
C ALA A 290 -14.36 -15.27 41.31
N MET A 291 -15.61 -15.69 41.50
CA MET A 291 -16.36 -15.43 42.71
C MET A 291 -15.78 -16.23 43.89
N ILE A 292 -15.37 -17.49 43.67
CA ILE A 292 -14.69 -18.32 44.67
C ILE A 292 -13.33 -17.70 45.03
N ASP A 293 -12.57 -17.23 44.06
CA ASP A 293 -11.26 -16.60 44.31
C ASP A 293 -11.41 -15.31 45.11
N ALA A 294 -12.36 -14.43 44.73
CA ALA A 294 -12.69 -13.22 45.46
C ALA A 294 -13.14 -13.49 46.90
N GLN A 295 -13.95 -14.53 47.11
CA GLN A 295 -14.40 -14.98 48.41
C GLN A 295 -13.23 -15.53 49.26
N SER A 296 -12.35 -16.31 48.63
CA SER A 296 -11.12 -16.82 49.28
C SER A 296 -10.18 -15.67 49.69
N GLN A 297 -10.02 -14.68 48.81
CA GLN A 297 -9.21 -13.52 49.08
C GLN A 297 -9.80 -12.68 50.25
N ALA A 298 -11.11 -12.43 50.21
CA ALA A 298 -11.80 -11.74 51.28
C ALA A 298 -11.68 -12.46 52.63
N MET A 299 -11.76 -13.80 52.64
CA MET A 299 -11.50 -14.62 53.82
C MET A 299 -10.07 -14.49 54.35
N LYS A 300 -9.07 -14.51 53.46
CA LYS A 300 -7.66 -14.30 53.82
C LYS A 300 -7.40 -12.93 54.44
N ASP A 301 -8.00 -11.92 53.84
CA ASP A 301 -7.85 -10.51 54.31
C ASP A 301 -8.63 -10.27 55.62
N ALA A 302 -9.79 -10.90 55.78
CA ALA A 302 -10.51 -10.91 57.04
C ALA A 302 -9.74 -11.66 58.17
N ALA A 303 -9.04 -12.76 57.83
CA ALA A 303 -8.23 -13.50 58.78
C ALA A 303 -6.95 -12.77 59.23
N LYS A 304 -6.51 -11.77 58.46
CA LYS A 304 -5.35 -10.93 58.81
C LYS A 304 -5.72 -9.76 59.74
N ASN A 305 -6.99 -9.45 59.89
CA ASN A 305 -7.46 -8.38 60.75
C ASN A 305 -7.84 -8.89 62.16
N ASP A 306 -7.04 -8.53 63.17
CA ASP A 306 -7.21 -8.91 64.58
C ASP A 306 -8.49 -8.36 65.26
N ALA A 307 -9.28 -7.53 64.59
CA ALA A 307 -10.40 -6.80 65.18
C ALA A 307 -11.81 -7.33 64.82
N GLY A 308 -12.00 -8.66 64.93
CA GLY A 308 -13.38 -9.21 64.89
C GLY A 308 -14.11 -9.27 63.55
N ALA A 309 -13.45 -8.86 62.43
CA ALA A 309 -13.99 -8.88 61.08
C ALA A 309 -14.37 -10.28 60.56
N PHE A 310 -13.73 -11.33 61.10
CA PHE A 310 -14.02 -12.71 60.80
C PHE A 310 -15.41 -13.15 61.25
N THR A 311 -15.85 -12.72 62.47
CA THR A 311 -17.21 -13.04 63.02
C THR A 311 -18.32 -12.32 62.24
N GLY A 312 -18.06 -11.07 61.79
CA GLY A 312 -19.00 -10.35 60.95
C GLY A 312 -19.14 -10.95 59.54
N PHE A 313 -18.07 -11.44 58.97
CA PHE A 313 -18.07 -12.09 57.68
C PHE A 313 -18.75 -13.47 57.71
N MET A 314 -18.56 -14.22 58.80
CA MET A 314 -19.19 -15.53 59.02
C MET A 314 -20.70 -15.37 59.24
N GLY A 315 -21.13 -14.32 59.92
CA GLY A 315 -22.55 -13.98 60.12
C GLY A 315 -23.23 -13.55 58.79
N MET A 316 -22.54 -12.81 57.99
CA MET A 316 -23.02 -12.34 56.67
C MET A 316 -23.13 -13.52 55.66
N ASN A 317 -22.20 -14.47 55.68
CA ASN A 317 -22.23 -15.67 54.83
C ASN A 317 -23.36 -16.62 55.25
N MET A 318 -23.65 -16.71 56.58
CA MET A 318 -24.75 -17.50 57.07
C MET A 318 -26.15 -16.85 56.76
N ALA A 319 -26.23 -15.53 56.73
CA ALA A 319 -27.40 -14.79 56.31
C ALA A 319 -27.66 -14.85 54.79
N MET A 320 -26.61 -14.90 53.96
CA MET A 320 -26.71 -15.10 52.50
C MET A 320 -27.09 -16.54 52.12
N GLY A 321 -26.80 -17.53 52.97
CA GLY A 321 -27.20 -18.94 52.73
C GLY A 321 -28.67 -19.24 52.92
N GLN A 322 -29.44 -18.32 53.53
CA GLN A 322 -30.92 -18.51 53.72
C GLN A 322 -31.80 -17.66 52.82
N GLY A 323 -31.23 -16.77 52.03
CA GLY A 323 -31.99 -15.95 51.06
C GLY A 323 -31.43 -16.15 49.65
N LYS A 324 -32.21 -16.67 48.73
CA LYS A 324 -32.03 -16.75 47.25
C LYS A 324 -30.77 -16.08 46.66
N GLY A 325 -29.59 -16.33 47.24
CA GLY A 325 -28.29 -15.95 46.69
C GLY A 325 -27.96 -16.89 45.53
N VAL A 326 -27.32 -16.37 44.49
CA VAL A 326 -26.88 -17.15 43.35
C VAL A 326 -25.94 -18.25 43.85
N ASP A 327 -26.40 -19.51 43.80
CA ASP A 327 -25.59 -20.67 44.20
C ASP A 327 -24.47 -20.87 43.19
N VAL A 328 -23.25 -20.88 43.66
CA VAL A 328 -22.02 -21.07 42.83
C VAL A 328 -22.12 -22.39 42.04
N ASN A 329 -22.72 -23.43 42.64
CA ASN A 329 -22.96 -24.69 41.94
C ASN A 329 -23.91 -24.54 40.76
N SER A 330 -24.94 -23.69 40.89
CA SER A 330 -25.85 -23.43 39.76
C SER A 330 -25.18 -22.67 38.63
N LEU A 331 -24.23 -21.80 38.93
CA LEU A 331 -23.40 -21.12 37.91
C LEU A 331 -22.47 -22.09 37.17
N PHE A 332 -21.85 -23.04 37.91
CA PHE A 332 -21.05 -24.13 37.28
C PHE A 332 -21.93 -25.03 36.41
N GLN A 333 -23.11 -25.42 36.87
CA GLN A 333 -24.03 -26.22 36.07
C GLN A 333 -24.52 -25.47 34.83
N MET A 334 -24.86 -24.19 34.94
CA MET A 334 -25.20 -23.34 33.78
C MET A 334 -24.01 -23.20 32.80
N GLY A 335 -22.79 -23.11 33.30
CA GLY A 335 -21.58 -23.06 32.47
C GLY A 335 -21.33 -24.37 31.74
N GLN A 336 -21.58 -25.53 32.41
CA GLN A 336 -21.48 -26.84 31.78
C GLN A 336 -22.59 -27.03 30.75
N GLN A 337 -23.84 -26.70 31.07
CA GLN A 337 -24.96 -26.77 30.14
C GLN A 337 -24.75 -25.92 28.89
N ARG A 338 -24.22 -24.69 29.03
CA ARG A 338 -23.89 -23.85 27.87
C ARG A 338 -22.73 -24.42 27.03
N ARG A 339 -21.76 -25.11 27.65
CA ARG A 339 -20.69 -25.80 26.90
C ARG A 339 -21.24 -27.04 26.21
N GLU A 340 -22.14 -27.75 26.81
CA GLU A 340 -22.81 -28.89 26.21
C GLU A 340 -23.76 -28.42 25.11
N GLU A 341 -24.53 -27.35 25.30
CA GLU A 341 -25.38 -26.73 24.27
C GLU A 341 -24.53 -26.10 23.12
N GLN A 342 -23.33 -25.56 23.39
CA GLN A 342 -22.40 -25.11 22.35
C GLN A 342 -21.67 -26.25 21.67
N ALA A 343 -21.48 -27.39 22.35
CA ALA A 343 -20.96 -28.62 21.78
C ALA A 343 -22.04 -29.40 21.02
N GLU A 344 -23.32 -29.24 21.43
CA GLU A 344 -24.53 -29.81 20.77
C GLU A 344 -25.23 -28.82 19.84
N ALA A 345 -24.88 -27.51 19.87
CA ALA A 345 -25.28 -26.64 18.77
C ALA A 345 -24.76 -27.26 17.49
N PRO A 346 -25.63 -27.70 16.57
CA PRO A 346 -25.16 -28.31 15.35
C PRO A 346 -24.27 -27.25 14.70
N ALA A 347 -22.97 -27.59 14.60
CA ALA A 347 -22.09 -26.91 13.65
C ALA A 347 -22.92 -26.77 12.40
N ALA A 348 -23.11 -25.54 11.89
CA ALA A 348 -23.79 -25.32 10.64
C ALA A 348 -23.30 -26.43 9.71
N PRO A 349 -24.17 -27.23 9.11
CA PRO A 349 -23.80 -28.51 8.55
C PRO A 349 -22.61 -28.27 7.63
N VAL A 350 -21.45 -28.80 8.03
CA VAL A 350 -20.29 -28.86 7.15
C VAL A 350 -20.82 -29.70 6.01
N ALA A 351 -21.10 -29.06 4.91
CA ALA A 351 -21.61 -29.73 3.72
C ALA A 351 -20.65 -30.88 3.45
N PRO A 352 -21.12 -32.12 3.33
CA PRO A 352 -20.24 -33.26 3.08
C PRO A 352 -19.31 -32.91 1.93
N ALA A 353 -18.06 -33.39 1.97
CA ALA A 353 -17.00 -33.01 1.03
C ALA A 353 -17.36 -33.18 -0.47
N ASN A 354 -18.55 -33.65 -0.82
CA ASN A 354 -19.09 -33.82 -2.16
C ASN A 354 -20.48 -33.15 -2.36
N SER A 355 -20.90 -32.21 -1.48
CA SER A 355 -22.18 -31.53 -1.64
C SER A 355 -22.08 -30.35 -2.61
N TRP A 356 -23.17 -30.04 -3.30
CA TRP A 356 -23.32 -28.86 -4.17
C TRP A 356 -24.64 -28.17 -3.87
N THR A 357 -24.68 -26.85 -4.01
CA THR A 357 -25.87 -26.04 -3.77
C THR A 357 -26.56 -25.76 -5.09
N CYS A 358 -27.83 -26.10 -5.19
CA CYS A 358 -28.66 -25.82 -6.35
C CYS A 358 -29.05 -24.34 -6.40
N ALA A 359 -29.39 -23.83 -7.60
CA ALA A 359 -29.94 -22.49 -7.77
C ALA A 359 -31.24 -22.21 -6.98
N CYS A 360 -31.95 -23.26 -6.57
CA CYS A 360 -33.10 -23.14 -5.67
C CYS A 360 -32.73 -23.05 -4.18
N GLY A 361 -31.44 -23.06 -3.82
CA GLY A 361 -30.95 -22.97 -2.44
C GLY A 361 -30.78 -24.32 -1.73
N ALA A 362 -31.21 -25.44 -2.29
CA ALA A 362 -31.11 -26.76 -1.68
C ALA A 362 -29.69 -27.33 -1.79
N VAL A 363 -29.16 -27.90 -0.69
CA VAL A 363 -27.85 -28.58 -0.66
C VAL A 363 -28.04 -30.05 -1.01
N ASN A 364 -27.29 -30.53 -1.99
CA ASN A 364 -27.44 -31.87 -2.55
C ASN A 364 -26.13 -32.62 -2.59
N THR A 365 -26.19 -33.95 -2.43
CA THR A 365 -25.01 -34.85 -2.58
C THR A 365 -25.11 -35.72 -3.84
N GLY A 366 -26.31 -35.76 -4.47
CA GLY A 366 -26.61 -36.56 -5.67
C GLY A 366 -26.33 -35.84 -6.98
N LYS A 367 -26.67 -36.50 -8.10
CA LYS A 367 -26.52 -35.93 -9.46
C LYS A 367 -27.66 -34.97 -9.82
N PHE A 368 -28.74 -34.97 -9.07
CA PHE A 368 -29.91 -34.11 -9.27
C PHE A 368 -30.34 -33.46 -7.96
N CYS A 369 -30.93 -32.29 -8.06
CA CYS A 369 -31.50 -31.61 -6.92
C CYS A 369 -32.77 -32.33 -6.46
N THR A 370 -32.90 -32.61 -5.16
CA THR A 370 -34.01 -33.30 -4.56
C THR A 370 -35.29 -32.48 -4.52
N GLU A 371 -35.14 -31.13 -4.54
CA GLU A 371 -36.27 -30.20 -4.46
C GLU A 371 -36.81 -29.78 -5.83
N CYS A 372 -35.95 -29.51 -6.82
CA CYS A 372 -36.38 -28.98 -8.10
C CYS A 372 -36.01 -29.86 -9.31
N GLY A 373 -35.36 -31.00 -9.10
CA GLY A 373 -34.95 -31.91 -10.18
C GLY A 373 -33.81 -31.41 -11.07
N ALA A 374 -33.23 -30.22 -10.81
CA ALA A 374 -32.14 -29.69 -11.60
C ALA A 374 -30.87 -30.55 -11.47
N SER A 375 -30.14 -30.77 -12.56
CA SER A 375 -28.91 -31.53 -12.53
C SER A 375 -27.77 -30.73 -11.86
N LYS A 376 -26.85 -31.46 -11.21
CA LYS A 376 -25.63 -30.87 -10.62
C LYS A 376 -24.85 -30.08 -11.67
N PRO A 377 -24.48 -28.82 -11.42
CA PRO A 377 -23.57 -28.08 -12.30
C PRO A 377 -22.28 -28.87 -12.49
N VAL A 378 -21.89 -29.12 -13.71
CA VAL A 378 -20.67 -29.88 -14.03
C VAL A 378 -19.59 -28.87 -14.40
N ASP A 379 -18.50 -28.79 -13.63
CA ASP A 379 -17.32 -28.01 -13.99
C ASP A 379 -16.71 -28.58 -15.28
N GLY A 380 -16.81 -27.85 -16.37
CA GLY A 380 -16.29 -28.30 -17.66
C GLY A 380 -16.58 -27.29 -18.78
N TRP A 381 -15.92 -27.46 -19.94
CA TRP A 381 -16.20 -26.67 -21.14
C TRP A 381 -17.36 -27.29 -21.93
N THR A 382 -18.20 -26.46 -22.51
CA THR A 382 -19.34 -26.89 -23.32
C THR A 382 -18.90 -27.02 -24.79
N CYS A 383 -19.09 -28.19 -25.35
CA CYS A 383 -18.79 -28.44 -26.77
C CYS A 383 -19.91 -27.88 -27.67
N ALA A 384 -19.60 -27.61 -28.94
CA ALA A 384 -20.59 -27.19 -29.94
C ALA A 384 -21.74 -28.21 -30.15
N CYS A 385 -21.56 -29.47 -29.76
CA CYS A 385 -22.62 -30.50 -29.75
C CYS A 385 -23.51 -30.42 -28.48
N GLY A 386 -23.29 -29.44 -27.56
CA GLY A 386 -24.08 -29.25 -26.34
C GLY A 386 -23.61 -30.06 -25.11
N SER A 387 -22.61 -30.95 -25.25
CA SER A 387 -22.12 -31.74 -24.13
C SER A 387 -21.08 -30.97 -23.29
N VAL A 388 -21.16 -31.12 -21.97
CA VAL A 388 -20.21 -30.49 -21.02
C VAL A 388 -19.09 -31.46 -20.68
N ASN A 389 -17.83 -31.06 -20.88
CA ASN A 389 -16.69 -31.95 -20.89
C ASN A 389 -15.57 -31.44 -19.94
N LYS A 390 -14.90 -32.39 -19.25
CA LYS A 390 -13.73 -32.10 -18.40
C LYS A 390 -12.39 -32.38 -19.11
N GLY A 391 -12.42 -33.16 -20.16
CA GLY A 391 -11.25 -33.63 -20.90
C GLY A 391 -10.78 -32.66 -21.98
N LYS A 392 -9.66 -33.04 -22.66
CA LYS A 392 -9.11 -32.31 -23.81
C LYS A 392 -9.91 -32.50 -25.09
N PHE A 393 -10.81 -33.50 -25.13
CA PHE A 393 -11.69 -33.84 -26.27
C PHE A 393 -13.11 -34.09 -25.76
N CYS A 394 -14.08 -33.79 -26.59
CA CYS A 394 -15.47 -34.12 -26.33
C CYS A 394 -15.69 -35.63 -26.59
N PRO A 395 -16.20 -36.42 -25.62
CA PRO A 395 -16.40 -37.86 -25.81
C PRO A 395 -17.54 -38.19 -26.80
N GLU A 396 -18.48 -37.25 -27.00
CA GLU A 396 -19.64 -37.48 -27.89
C GLU A 396 -19.32 -37.25 -29.37
N CYS A 397 -18.54 -36.22 -29.70
CA CYS A 397 -18.28 -35.86 -31.09
C CYS A 397 -16.78 -35.78 -31.43
N GLY A 398 -15.87 -36.07 -30.50
CA GLY A 398 -14.41 -36.05 -30.74
C GLY A 398 -13.80 -34.66 -30.89
N ALA A 399 -14.58 -33.57 -30.78
CA ALA A 399 -14.08 -32.22 -30.92
C ALA A 399 -13.08 -31.87 -29.81
N LYS A 400 -11.96 -31.22 -30.18
CA LYS A 400 -10.92 -30.78 -29.26
C LYS A 400 -11.43 -29.56 -28.48
N LYS A 401 -11.08 -29.49 -27.19
CA LYS A 401 -11.32 -28.29 -26.36
C LYS A 401 -10.73 -27.07 -27.08
N PRO A 402 -11.50 -25.98 -27.28
CA PRO A 402 -10.97 -24.76 -27.85
C PRO A 402 -9.78 -24.27 -27.00
N ALA A 403 -8.67 -23.93 -27.65
CA ALA A 403 -7.46 -23.52 -26.97
C ALA A 403 -7.62 -22.12 -26.31
N ASP A 404 -8.52 -21.28 -26.86
CA ASP A 404 -8.75 -19.91 -26.44
C ASP A 404 -10.26 -19.66 -26.26
N ALA A 405 -10.75 -19.78 -25.05
CA ALA A 405 -11.97 -19.06 -24.70
C ALA A 405 -11.62 -17.56 -24.64
N PRO A 406 -12.37 -16.66 -25.27
CA PRO A 406 -12.08 -15.23 -25.26
C PRO A 406 -11.97 -14.71 -23.82
N LEU A 407 -10.99 -13.85 -23.60
CA LEU A 407 -10.83 -13.13 -22.34
C LEU A 407 -11.63 -11.84 -22.46
N TYR A 408 -12.49 -11.58 -21.50
CA TYR A 408 -13.34 -10.40 -21.46
C TYR A 408 -12.77 -9.33 -20.54
N ARG A 409 -12.83 -8.09 -21.02
CA ARG A 409 -12.49 -6.88 -20.26
C ARG A 409 -13.44 -5.78 -20.70
N CYS A 410 -14.08 -5.11 -19.76
CA CYS A 410 -15.01 -4.03 -20.08
C CYS A 410 -14.34 -2.95 -20.95
N ASP A 411 -14.86 -2.73 -22.15
CA ASP A 411 -14.34 -1.78 -23.14
C ASP A 411 -14.50 -0.33 -22.66
N LYS A 412 -15.51 -0.05 -21.79
CA LYS A 412 -15.88 1.26 -21.33
C LYS A 412 -15.07 1.76 -20.12
N CYS A 413 -14.79 0.90 -19.15
CA CYS A 413 -14.07 1.30 -17.93
C CYS A 413 -12.79 0.48 -17.67
N GLY A 414 -12.53 -0.58 -18.46
CA GLY A 414 -11.34 -1.41 -18.32
C GLY A 414 -11.40 -2.41 -17.15
N TRP A 415 -12.53 -2.57 -16.49
CA TRP A 415 -12.70 -3.55 -15.42
C TRP A 415 -12.55 -4.99 -15.93
N GLU A 416 -11.82 -5.82 -15.19
CA GLU A 416 -11.57 -7.23 -15.51
C GLU A 416 -12.34 -8.12 -14.54
N PRO A 417 -13.17 -9.05 -15.01
CA PRO A 417 -13.86 -10.00 -14.16
C PRO A 417 -12.88 -10.98 -13.50
N GLU A 418 -13.16 -11.43 -12.28
CA GLU A 418 -12.38 -12.47 -11.57
C GLU A 418 -12.21 -13.75 -12.42
N ASN A 419 -13.21 -14.06 -13.23
CA ASN A 419 -13.10 -15.09 -14.24
C ASN A 419 -13.26 -14.47 -15.65
N PRO A 420 -12.14 -14.08 -16.31
CA PRO A 420 -12.16 -13.42 -17.61
C PRO A 420 -12.80 -14.23 -18.74
N LYS A 421 -13.02 -15.53 -18.52
CA LYS A 421 -13.66 -16.44 -19.49
C LYS A 421 -15.17 -16.54 -19.33
N ASN A 422 -15.71 -15.98 -18.27
CA ASN A 422 -17.14 -16.02 -17.98
C ASN A 422 -17.55 -14.73 -17.23
N PRO A 423 -17.66 -13.61 -17.94
CA PRO A 423 -17.98 -12.33 -17.33
C PRO A 423 -19.42 -12.32 -16.83
N PRO A 424 -19.76 -11.47 -15.86
CA PRO A 424 -21.14 -11.18 -15.50
C PRO A 424 -21.86 -10.53 -16.69
N LYS A 425 -23.19 -10.51 -16.68
CA LYS A 425 -23.97 -9.89 -17.77
C LYS A 425 -23.75 -8.40 -17.92
N PHE A 426 -23.36 -7.72 -16.83
CA PHE A 426 -23.10 -6.29 -16.77
C PHE A 426 -21.84 -6.02 -15.94
N CYS A 427 -21.08 -5.04 -16.31
CA CYS A 427 -19.93 -4.59 -15.54
C CYS A 427 -20.36 -3.99 -14.19
N PRO A 428 -19.85 -4.46 -13.05
CA PRO A 428 -20.27 -3.96 -11.73
C PRO A 428 -19.79 -2.52 -11.46
N GLU A 429 -18.75 -2.05 -12.19
CA GLU A 429 -18.21 -0.72 -12.00
C GLU A 429 -18.97 0.37 -12.79
N CYS A 430 -19.34 0.10 -14.02
CA CYS A 430 -19.95 1.12 -14.90
C CYS A 430 -21.34 0.74 -15.43
N GLY A 431 -21.82 -0.49 -15.14
CA GLY A 431 -23.14 -0.95 -15.60
C GLY A 431 -23.20 -1.32 -17.08
N ASP A 432 -22.08 -1.31 -17.80
CA ASP A 432 -22.02 -1.67 -19.20
C ASP A 432 -22.30 -3.17 -19.41
N ARG A 433 -22.93 -3.52 -20.52
CA ARG A 433 -23.26 -4.91 -20.82
C ARG A 433 -22.08 -5.54 -21.56
N PHE A 434 -21.61 -6.70 -21.09
CA PHE A 434 -20.56 -7.45 -21.78
C PHE A 434 -21.07 -7.99 -23.13
N ASP A 435 -20.39 -7.60 -24.20
CA ASP A 435 -20.63 -8.01 -25.58
C ASP A 435 -19.32 -8.35 -26.32
N ASP A 436 -19.39 -8.50 -27.65
CA ASP A 436 -18.24 -8.89 -28.46
C ASP A 436 -17.12 -7.82 -28.54
N ASN A 437 -17.38 -6.57 -28.10
CA ASN A 437 -16.40 -5.50 -28.06
C ASN A 437 -15.50 -5.61 -26.82
N ASP A 438 -15.94 -6.34 -25.78
CA ASP A 438 -15.22 -6.59 -24.54
C ASP A 438 -14.22 -7.76 -24.65
N ILE A 439 -14.12 -8.41 -25.79
CA ILE A 439 -13.19 -9.53 -26.05
C ILE A 439 -11.81 -9.00 -26.39
N GLN A 440 -10.79 -9.48 -25.65
CA GLN A 440 -9.37 -9.20 -25.93
C GLN A 440 -8.71 -10.28 -26.77
#